data_0a8d126eb918198176d1819c00954961
#
_entry.id   0a8d126eb918198176d1819c00954961
#
_cell.length_a   1.000
_cell.length_b   1.000
_cell.length_c   1.000
_cell.angle_alpha   90.00
_cell.angle_beta   90.00
_cell.angle_gamma   90.00
#
_symmetry.space_group_name_H-M   'P 1'
#
loop_
_entity.id
_entity.type
_entity.pdbx_description
1 polymer ?
#
loop_
_entity_poly.entity_id
_entity_poly.type
_entity_poly.pdbx_seq_one_letter_code
_entity_poly.pdbx_strand_id
1 'polypeptide(L)'
;MIIDIDSKNFKKETEKGLKLIVFSAKWCSYCQRENEVFKELPEIWIGKIDGDKSPELVAQFGVMGFPTFILFKDGEILTKF
;
A
#
# COMPACT_ATOMS: atom_id res chain seq x y z
N MET A 1 -5.41 -10.33 -4.28
CA MET A 1 -5.75 -10.31 -2.83
C MET A 1 -5.36 -8.98 -2.21
N ILE A 2 -6.32 -8.28 -1.64
CA ILE A 2 -6.08 -6.98 -1.01
C ILE A 2 -6.10 -7.16 0.50
N ILE A 3 -5.03 -6.76 1.16
CA ILE A 3 -4.88 -6.84 2.61
C ILE A 3 -4.80 -5.43 3.16
N ASP A 4 -5.61 -5.13 4.16
CA ASP A 4 -5.56 -3.83 4.81
C ASP A 4 -4.36 -3.76 5.74
N ILE A 5 -3.55 -2.73 5.56
CA ILE A 5 -2.30 -2.53 6.29
C ILE A 5 -2.41 -1.27 7.14
N ASP A 6 -1.96 -1.35 8.37
CA ASP A 6 -1.79 -0.21 9.27
C ASP A 6 -0.46 -0.36 10.04
N SER A 7 -0.20 0.52 10.99
CA SER A 7 1.06 0.48 11.75
C SER A 7 1.24 -0.80 12.54
N LYS A 8 0.14 -1.48 12.89
CA LYS A 8 0.20 -2.68 13.73
C LYS A 8 0.69 -3.90 12.96
N ASN A 9 0.34 -4.00 11.68
CA ASN A 9 0.69 -5.19 10.89
C ASN A 9 1.69 -4.90 9.78
N PHE A 10 2.10 -3.65 9.59
CA PHE A 10 2.98 -3.26 8.48
C PHE A 10 4.27 -4.10 8.43
N LYS A 11 5.00 -4.13 9.53
CA LYS A 11 6.29 -4.83 9.57
C LYS A 11 6.14 -6.32 9.26
N LYS A 12 5.17 -6.95 9.91
CA LYS A 12 4.92 -8.38 9.72
C LYS A 12 4.56 -8.71 8.28
N GLU A 13 3.69 -7.90 7.69
CA GLU A 13 3.18 -8.18 6.34
C GLU A 13 4.21 -7.90 5.25
N THR A 14 5.18 -7.02 5.49
CA THR A 14 6.17 -6.65 4.47
C THR A 14 7.53 -7.31 4.65
N GLU A 15 7.76 -8.04 5.75
CA GLU A 15 9.10 -8.51 6.09
C GLU A 15 9.65 -9.61 5.18
N LYS A 16 8.80 -10.34 4.49
CA LYS A 16 9.23 -11.45 3.63
C LYS A 16 8.58 -11.39 2.26
N GLY A 17 9.39 -11.66 1.24
CA GLY A 17 8.93 -11.76 -0.12
C GLY A 17 8.70 -10.43 -0.79
N LEU A 18 8.14 -10.51 -1.97
CA LEU A 18 7.84 -9.33 -2.79
C LEU A 18 6.43 -8.84 -2.44
N LYS A 19 6.34 -7.60 -1.97
CA LYS A 19 5.09 -7.03 -1.47
C LYS A 19 4.85 -5.65 -2.08
N LEU A 20 3.72 -5.49 -2.75
CA LEU A 20 3.31 -4.19 -3.27
C LEU A 20 2.43 -3.49 -2.25
N ILE A 21 2.85 -2.31 -1.82
CA ILE A 21 2.11 -1.48 -0.88
C ILE A 21 1.55 -0.29 -1.62
N VAL A 22 0.27 -0.01 -1.41
CA VAL A 22 -0.43 1.10 -2.05
C VAL A 22 -0.99 2.01 -0.97
N PHE A 23 -0.56 3.26 -0.97
CA PHE A 23 -1.16 4.30 -0.15
C PHE A 23 -2.33 4.90 -0.90
N SER A 24 -3.49 4.92 -0.28
CA SER A 24 -4.71 5.42 -0.91
C SER A 24 -5.55 6.21 0.10
N ALA A 25 -6.62 6.82 -0.39
CA ALA A 25 -7.58 7.53 0.44
C ALA A 25 -8.97 7.36 -0.14
N LYS A 26 -9.98 7.40 0.71
CA LYS A 26 -11.37 7.20 0.28
C LYS A 26 -11.85 8.28 -0.68
N TRP A 27 -11.35 9.51 -0.53
CA TRP A 27 -11.73 10.65 -1.37
C TRP A 27 -10.98 10.68 -2.70
N CYS A 28 -10.01 9.80 -2.91
CA CYS A 28 -9.17 9.77 -4.10
C CYS A 28 -9.84 8.94 -5.19
N SER A 29 -10.29 9.60 -6.28
CA SER A 29 -10.97 8.90 -7.36
C SER A 29 -10.07 7.92 -8.12
N TYR A 30 -8.81 8.27 -8.33
CA TYR A 30 -7.84 7.36 -8.95
C TYR A 30 -7.63 6.11 -8.10
N CYS A 31 -7.58 6.28 -6.78
CA CYS A 31 -7.42 5.16 -5.86
C CYS A 31 -8.61 4.19 -5.97
N GLN A 32 -9.81 4.72 -6.13
CA GLN A 32 -11.00 3.88 -6.26
C GLN A 32 -10.98 3.07 -7.55
N ARG A 33 -10.55 3.68 -8.65
CA ARG A 33 -10.41 2.98 -9.93
C ARG A 33 -9.38 1.87 -9.84
N GLU A 34 -8.24 2.14 -9.23
CA GLU A 34 -7.19 1.15 -9.08
C GLU A 34 -7.63 0.00 -8.17
N ASN A 35 -8.40 0.31 -7.13
CA ASN A 35 -8.94 -0.71 -6.25
C ASN A 35 -9.83 -1.70 -7.01
N GLU A 36 -10.62 -1.20 -7.96
CA GLU A 36 -11.44 -2.08 -8.81
C GLU A 36 -10.59 -2.99 -9.68
N VAL A 37 -9.49 -2.46 -10.22
CA VAL A 37 -8.55 -3.27 -11.00
C VAL A 37 -7.92 -4.35 -10.12
N PHE A 38 -7.50 -3.99 -8.91
CA PHE A 38 -6.87 -4.94 -7.99
C PHE A 38 -7.80 -6.07 -7.60
N LYS A 39 -9.10 -5.80 -7.49
CA LYS A 39 -10.09 -6.84 -7.19
C LYS A 39 -10.18 -7.89 -8.30
N GLU A 40 -9.86 -7.51 -9.52
CA GLU A 40 -9.86 -8.42 -10.67
C GLU A 40 -8.57 -9.25 -10.77
N LEU A 41 -7.60 -8.99 -9.88
CA LEU A 41 -6.30 -9.65 -9.86
C LEU A 41 -6.07 -10.35 -8.52
N PRO A 42 -6.92 -11.33 -8.17
CA PRO A 42 -6.85 -11.94 -6.83
C PRO A 42 -5.56 -12.69 -6.55
N GLU A 43 -4.82 -13.07 -7.58
CA GLU A 43 -3.53 -13.77 -7.42
C GLU A 43 -2.40 -12.83 -7.03
N ILE A 44 -2.57 -11.51 -7.15
CA ILE A 44 -1.55 -10.54 -6.79
C ILE A 44 -1.80 -10.05 -5.36
N TRP A 45 -0.78 -10.09 -4.53
CA TRP A 45 -0.85 -9.59 -3.17
C TRP A 45 -0.67 -8.07 -3.15
N ILE A 46 -1.66 -7.36 -2.64
CA ILE A 46 -1.63 -5.90 -2.52
C ILE A 46 -1.87 -5.53 -1.07
N GLY A 47 -0.93 -4.80 -0.47
CA GLY A 47 -1.12 -4.23 0.86
C GLY A 47 -1.63 -2.80 0.71
N LYS A 48 -2.82 -2.54 1.19
CA LYS A 48 -3.46 -1.23 1.05
C LYS A 48 -3.42 -0.47 2.36
N ILE A 49 -2.87 0.75 2.32
CA ILE A 49 -2.81 1.65 3.46
C ILE A 49 -3.74 2.83 3.20
N ASP A 50 -4.69 3.05 4.13
CA ASP A 50 -5.50 4.25 4.12
C ASP A 50 -4.68 5.37 4.74
N GLY A 51 -4.26 6.32 3.92
CA GLY A 51 -3.39 7.41 4.38
C GLY A 51 -4.02 8.30 5.43
N ASP A 52 -5.35 8.44 5.41
CA ASP A 52 -6.05 9.24 6.41
C ASP A 52 -6.08 8.56 7.77
N LYS A 53 -6.11 7.23 7.78
CA LYS A 53 -6.11 6.44 9.02
C LYS A 53 -4.71 6.16 9.54
N SER A 54 -3.71 6.20 8.69
CA SER A 54 -2.32 5.89 9.07
C SER A 54 -1.38 7.02 8.68
N PRO A 55 -1.58 8.23 9.23
CA PRO A 55 -0.73 9.37 8.89
C PRO A 55 0.73 9.16 9.29
N GLU A 56 1.00 8.31 10.28
CA GLU A 56 2.36 7.98 10.70
C GLU A 56 3.12 7.23 9.60
N LEU A 57 2.44 6.36 8.86
CA LEU A 57 3.06 5.66 7.73
C LEU A 57 3.26 6.59 6.53
N VAL A 58 2.30 7.49 6.30
CA VAL A 58 2.44 8.53 5.27
C VAL A 58 3.70 9.34 5.52
N ALA A 59 3.90 9.79 6.76
CA ALA A 59 5.07 10.57 7.14
C ALA A 59 6.35 9.74 7.04
N GLN A 60 6.32 8.52 7.52
CA GLN A 60 7.50 7.64 7.52
C GLN A 60 8.05 7.42 6.11
N PHE A 61 7.20 7.25 5.13
CA PHE A 61 7.61 6.95 3.76
C PHE A 61 7.60 8.17 2.84
N GLY A 62 7.37 9.36 3.40
CA GLY A 62 7.40 10.60 2.63
C GLY A 62 6.36 10.66 1.53
N VAL A 63 5.18 10.11 1.78
CA VAL A 63 4.11 10.09 0.80
C VAL A 63 3.50 11.48 0.69
N MET A 64 3.50 12.03 -0.52
CA MET A 64 3.05 13.41 -0.76
C MET A 64 1.71 13.48 -1.48
N GLY A 65 1.17 12.36 -1.91
CA GLY A 65 -0.11 12.33 -2.61
C GLY A 65 -0.58 10.91 -2.79
N PHE A 66 -1.81 10.75 -3.26
CA PHE A 66 -2.40 9.44 -3.47
C PHE A 66 -2.85 9.28 -4.93
N PRO A 67 -2.71 8.08 -5.48
CA PRO A 67 -2.08 6.91 -4.88
C PRO A 67 -0.55 7.00 -4.93
N THR A 68 0.11 6.34 -3.99
CA THR A 68 1.56 6.12 -4.02
C THR A 68 1.82 4.64 -3.87
N PHE A 69 2.70 4.11 -4.70
CA PHE A 69 3.04 2.69 -4.73
C PHE A 69 4.47 2.50 -4.24
N ILE A 70 4.68 1.56 -3.33
CA ILE A 70 6.00 1.18 -2.89
C ILE A 70 6.13 -0.34 -2.98
N LEU A 71 7.12 -0.79 -3.72
CA LEU A 71 7.40 -2.23 -3.84
C LEU A 71 8.49 -2.59 -2.85
N PHE A 72 8.18 -3.55 -1.97
CA PHE A 72 9.09 -4.06 -0.97
C PHE A 72 9.56 -5.45 -1.35
N LYS A 73 10.80 -5.76 -0.99
CA LYS A 73 11.31 -7.12 -1.03
C LYS A 73 12.02 -7.41 0.27
N ASP A 74 11.53 -8.41 0.99
CA ASP A 74 12.08 -8.84 2.27
C ASP A 74 12.29 -7.68 3.24
N GLY A 75 11.30 -6.80 3.30
CA GLY A 75 11.27 -5.67 4.22
C GLY A 75 11.98 -4.42 3.72
N GLU A 76 12.60 -4.46 2.56
CA GLU A 76 13.36 -3.32 2.01
C GLU A 76 12.67 -2.75 0.78
N ILE A 77 12.76 -1.44 0.60
CA ILE A 77 12.17 -0.77 -0.56
C ILE A 77 12.99 -1.09 -1.81
N LEU A 78 12.33 -1.64 -2.83
CA LEU A 78 12.92 -1.80 -4.15
C LEU A 78 12.70 -0.56 -5.00
N THR A 79 11.48 -0.06 -5.01
CA THR A 79 11.14 1.10 -5.82
C THR A 79 9.88 1.77 -5.29
N LYS A 80 9.73 3.05 -5.60
CA LYS A 80 8.59 3.88 -5.21
C LYS A 80 8.12 4.65 -6.44
N PHE A 81 6.82 4.64 -6.67
CA PHE A 81 6.26 5.32 -7.85
C PHE A 81 4.80 5.75 -7.69
#